data_d15a3c67c5949acb24f638ab7229bc55
#
_entry.id   d15a3c67c5949acb24f638ab7229bc55
#
_cell.length_a   1.000
_cell.length_b   1.000
_cell.length_c   1.000
_cell.angle_alpha   90.00
_cell.angle_beta   90.00
_cell.angle_gamma   90.00
#
_symmetry.space_group_name_H-M   'P 1'
#
loop_
_entity.id
_entity.type
_entity.pdbx_description
1 polymer ?
#
loop_
_entity_poly.entity_id
_entity_poly.type
_entity_poly.pdbx_seq_one_letter_code
_entity_poly.pdbx_strand_id
1 'polypeptide(L)'
;MKTTLRIFRFLFKLLLLSYVAVVNIILISAFYVLLLAVVEWVSPSFLPGLFARYGFAHHLVCSLPFYMVLLYILYSLSPLNVWLMRMKEGYRPLGGEERIRVERLLSEMGMERKLNIYCNRDARTNAVTFGFHTIGLTGGILQTASDEELKGVISHEVGHISHYDFVYQVLLFSMQSLGYRCLYGLFLIPALFFGLAGNLVIAVVPAVRFAVVGMARLWWSLYKLLHHTIYGISRIAEVNINKYAEYRCDTYAVRYG
;
A
#
# COMPACT_ATOMS: atom_id res chain seq x y z
N MET A 1 -16.73 -31.47 2.31
CA MET A 1 -15.63 -31.03 1.41
C MET A 1 -15.67 -29.53 1.07
N LYS A 2 -16.78 -28.92 0.60
CA LYS A 2 -16.85 -27.48 0.28
C LYS A 2 -16.60 -26.55 1.48
N THR A 3 -17.13 -26.88 2.67
CA THR A 3 -16.97 -26.09 3.90
C THR A 3 -15.52 -26.14 4.41
N THR A 4 -14.90 -27.31 4.44
CA THR A 4 -13.51 -27.51 4.88
C THR A 4 -12.54 -26.69 4.01
N LEU A 5 -12.76 -26.66 2.68
CA LEU A 5 -11.96 -25.88 1.75
C LEU A 5 -12.13 -24.37 1.96
N ARG A 6 -13.34 -23.91 2.34
CA ARG A 6 -13.58 -22.48 2.67
C ARG A 6 -12.84 -22.08 3.94
N ILE A 7 -12.89 -22.90 4.99
CA ILE A 7 -12.19 -22.66 6.25
C ILE A 7 -10.68 -22.62 6.00
N PHE A 8 -10.12 -23.59 5.28
CA PHE A 8 -8.71 -23.62 4.95
C PHE A 8 -8.25 -22.34 4.19
N ARG A 9 -9.02 -21.92 3.18
CA ARG A 9 -8.73 -20.69 2.43
C ARG A 9 -8.80 -19.44 3.30
N PHE A 10 -9.74 -19.37 4.23
CA PHE A 10 -9.84 -18.26 5.18
C PHE A 10 -8.64 -18.22 6.12
N LEU A 11 -8.27 -19.34 6.72
CA LEU A 11 -7.10 -19.45 7.59
C LEU A 11 -5.80 -19.12 6.87
N PHE A 12 -5.66 -19.59 5.63
CA PHE A 12 -4.49 -19.27 4.81
C PHE A 12 -4.36 -17.76 4.53
N LYS A 13 -5.47 -17.08 4.23
CA LYS A 13 -5.48 -15.61 4.06
C LYS A 13 -5.12 -14.88 5.34
N LEU A 14 -5.70 -15.32 6.47
CA LEU A 14 -5.38 -14.73 7.77
C LEU A 14 -3.90 -14.89 8.09
N LEU A 15 -3.32 -16.06 7.81
CA LEU A 15 -1.90 -16.30 7.98
C LEU A 15 -1.04 -15.35 7.11
N LEU A 16 -1.41 -15.18 5.83
CA LEU A 16 -0.69 -14.28 4.92
C LEU A 16 -0.79 -12.82 5.35
N LEU A 17 -1.96 -12.37 5.77
CA LEU A 17 -2.15 -11.01 6.30
C LEU A 17 -1.35 -10.80 7.59
N SER A 18 -1.36 -11.78 8.49
CA SER A 18 -0.57 -11.73 9.73
C SER A 18 0.92 -11.66 9.43
N TYR A 19 1.41 -12.45 8.46
CA TYR A 19 2.79 -12.40 8.01
C TYR A 19 3.16 -10.99 7.53
N VAL A 20 2.37 -10.40 6.62
CA VAL A 20 2.63 -9.06 6.11
C VAL A 20 2.63 -8.03 7.24
N ALA A 21 1.67 -8.10 8.15
CA ALA A 21 1.58 -7.19 9.29
C ALA A 21 2.80 -7.30 10.20
N VAL A 22 3.14 -8.50 10.65
CA VAL A 22 4.24 -8.75 11.60
C VAL A 22 5.57 -8.33 10.99
N VAL A 23 5.88 -8.75 9.76
CA VAL A 23 7.14 -8.40 9.12
C VAL A 23 7.29 -6.90 8.95
N ASN A 24 6.24 -6.21 8.51
CA ASN A 24 6.32 -4.76 8.32
C ASN A 24 6.41 -4.01 9.66
N ILE A 25 5.73 -4.46 10.72
CA ILE A 25 5.90 -3.89 12.07
C ILE A 25 7.35 -4.05 12.54
N ILE A 26 7.96 -5.23 12.35
CA ILE A 26 9.37 -5.47 12.71
C ILE A 26 10.28 -4.52 11.93
N LEU A 27 10.09 -4.36 10.62
CA LEU A 27 10.91 -3.49 9.78
C LEU A 27 10.79 -2.01 10.19
N ILE A 28 9.57 -1.55 10.47
CA ILE A 28 9.30 -0.18 10.91
C ILE A 28 9.95 0.07 12.29
N SER A 29 9.80 -0.88 13.22
CA SER A 29 10.38 -0.79 14.56
C SER A 29 11.91 -0.80 14.50
N ALA A 30 12.51 -1.69 13.71
CA ALA A 30 13.96 -1.77 13.54
C ALA A 30 14.54 -0.47 12.93
N PHE A 31 13.86 0.07 11.90
CA PHE A 31 14.25 1.33 11.30
C PHE A 31 14.17 2.49 12.29
N TYR A 32 13.11 2.53 13.11
CA TYR A 32 12.94 3.54 14.14
C TYR A 32 14.03 3.46 15.21
N VAL A 33 14.35 2.25 15.69
CA VAL A 33 15.47 2.04 16.64
C VAL A 33 16.79 2.51 16.05
N LEU A 34 17.05 2.23 14.76
CA LEU A 34 18.24 2.75 14.08
C LEU A 34 18.27 4.30 14.07
N LEU A 35 17.13 4.94 13.79
CA LEU A 35 17.05 6.42 13.81
C LEU A 35 17.33 6.97 15.22
N LEU A 36 16.78 6.35 16.28
CA LEU A 36 17.07 6.75 17.64
C LEU A 36 18.56 6.58 18.00
N ALA A 37 19.17 5.47 17.57
CA ALA A 37 20.60 5.24 17.77
C ALA A 37 21.46 6.29 17.05
N VAL A 38 21.07 6.71 15.84
CA VAL A 38 21.76 7.81 15.12
C VAL A 38 21.60 9.13 15.86
N VAL A 39 20.41 9.45 16.34
CA VAL A 39 20.16 10.67 17.14
C VAL A 39 21.02 10.68 18.40
N GLU A 40 21.05 9.56 19.14
CA GLU A 40 21.85 9.44 20.36
C GLU A 40 23.35 9.53 20.07
N TRP A 41 23.81 8.97 18.95
CA TRP A 41 25.22 9.08 18.52
C TRP A 41 25.61 10.50 18.16
N VAL A 42 24.75 11.26 17.46
CA VAL A 42 25.00 12.66 17.06
C VAL A 42 24.88 13.62 18.24
N SER A 43 23.96 13.35 19.15
CA SER A 43 23.70 14.19 20.33
C SER A 43 23.34 13.34 21.57
N PRO A 44 24.35 12.80 22.28
CA PRO A 44 24.14 11.86 23.37
C PRO A 44 23.29 12.37 24.54
N SER A 45 23.17 13.70 24.70
CA SER A 45 22.34 14.32 25.73
C SER A 45 20.92 14.67 25.28
N PHE A 46 20.61 14.52 23.99
CA PHE A 46 19.33 14.98 23.45
C PHE A 46 18.13 14.17 23.99
N LEU A 47 18.14 12.85 23.83
CA LEU A 47 17.04 11.99 24.31
C LEU A 47 16.93 11.99 25.84
N PRO A 48 18.02 11.79 26.62
CA PRO A 48 17.97 11.90 28.06
C PRO A 48 17.48 13.27 28.55
N GLY A 49 17.96 14.36 27.94
CA GLY A 49 17.52 15.72 28.27
C GLY A 49 16.04 15.96 27.95
N LEU A 50 15.54 15.44 26.81
CA LEU A 50 14.14 15.50 26.44
C LEU A 50 13.24 14.73 27.44
N PHE A 51 13.66 13.53 27.84
CA PHE A 51 12.91 12.69 28.78
C PHE A 51 12.93 13.26 30.22
N ALA A 52 14.05 13.84 30.63
CA ALA A 52 14.14 14.51 31.93
C ALA A 52 13.26 15.77 32.00
N ARG A 53 13.19 16.52 30.90
CA ARG A 53 12.38 17.75 30.81
C ARG A 53 10.90 17.50 30.69
N TYR A 54 10.52 16.45 29.94
CA TYR A 54 9.13 16.11 29.62
C TYR A 54 8.89 14.62 29.92
N GLY A 55 8.37 14.30 31.09
CA GLY A 55 8.15 12.91 31.50
C GLY A 55 7.30 12.07 30.58
N PHE A 56 6.34 12.69 29.82
CA PHE A 56 5.54 12.01 28.82
C PHE A 56 6.30 11.73 27.50
N ALA A 57 7.43 12.41 27.27
CA ALA A 57 8.18 12.30 26.01
C ALA A 57 8.70 10.88 25.78
N HIS A 58 9.05 10.16 26.84
CA HIS A 58 9.46 8.76 26.74
C HIS A 58 8.36 7.89 26.13
N HIS A 59 7.11 8.00 26.62
CA HIS A 59 5.99 7.24 26.07
C HIS A 59 5.68 7.64 24.63
N LEU A 60 5.72 8.94 24.33
CA LEU A 60 5.49 9.45 22.98
C LEU A 60 6.54 8.91 22.01
N VAL A 61 7.82 8.99 22.36
CA VAL A 61 8.92 8.49 21.54
C VAL A 61 8.81 6.98 21.34
N CYS A 62 8.56 6.19 22.39
CA CYS A 62 8.42 4.75 22.26
C CYS A 62 7.21 4.33 21.42
N SER A 63 6.13 5.12 21.43
CA SER A 63 4.89 4.83 20.70
C SER A 63 4.85 5.44 19.30
N LEU A 64 5.81 6.27 18.92
CA LEU A 64 5.81 7.01 17.66
C LEU A 64 5.65 6.11 16.42
N PRO A 65 6.31 4.94 16.29
CA PRO A 65 6.11 4.04 15.16
C PRO A 65 4.67 3.59 15.02
N PHE A 66 4.01 3.29 16.13
CA PHE A 66 2.60 2.91 16.13
C PHE A 66 1.71 4.05 15.63
N TYR A 67 1.92 5.27 16.13
CA TYR A 67 1.16 6.44 15.67
C TYR A 67 1.42 6.77 14.19
N MET A 68 2.65 6.62 13.72
CA MET A 68 2.97 6.82 12.29
C MET A 68 2.23 5.82 11.39
N VAL A 69 2.20 4.54 11.76
CA VAL A 69 1.45 3.51 11.04
C VAL A 69 -0.05 3.82 11.06
N LEU A 70 -0.58 4.14 12.24
CA LEU A 70 -2.00 4.48 12.41
C LEU A 70 -2.39 5.69 11.56
N LEU A 71 -1.62 6.78 11.63
CA LEU A 71 -1.86 7.98 10.83
C LEU A 71 -1.76 7.70 9.33
N TYR A 72 -0.81 6.86 8.91
CA TYR A 72 -0.69 6.48 7.51
C TYR A 72 -1.89 5.66 7.02
N ILE A 73 -2.41 4.74 7.84
CA ILE A 73 -3.64 3.99 7.54
C ILE A 73 -4.84 4.94 7.48
N LEU A 74 -5.01 5.80 8.48
CA LEU A 74 -6.10 6.77 8.51
C LEU A 74 -6.07 7.72 7.30
N TYR A 75 -4.89 8.22 6.94
CA TYR A 75 -4.70 9.00 5.72
C TYR A 75 -5.09 8.19 4.48
N SER A 76 -4.63 6.96 4.36
CA SER A 76 -4.89 6.10 3.20
C SER A 76 -6.38 5.75 3.01
N LEU A 77 -7.12 5.64 4.12
CA LEU A 77 -8.58 5.44 4.12
C LEU A 77 -9.38 6.74 4.02
N SER A 78 -8.72 7.89 4.10
CA SER A 78 -9.40 9.18 4.17
C SER A 78 -9.97 9.63 2.83
N PRO A 79 -11.02 10.48 2.82
CA PRO A 79 -11.51 11.14 1.61
C PRO A 79 -10.45 12.00 0.92
N LEU A 80 -9.47 12.51 1.68
CA LEU A 80 -8.35 13.29 1.14
C LEU A 80 -7.49 12.44 0.20
N ASN A 81 -7.17 11.21 0.58
CA ASN A 81 -6.40 10.30 -0.29
C ASN A 81 -7.18 9.96 -1.57
N VAL A 82 -8.49 9.69 -1.45
CA VAL A 82 -9.38 9.46 -2.61
C VAL A 82 -9.38 10.68 -3.53
N TRP A 83 -9.46 11.89 -2.97
CA TRP A 83 -9.43 13.15 -3.72
C TRP A 83 -8.08 13.34 -4.44
N LEU A 84 -6.95 13.09 -3.75
CA LEU A 84 -5.61 13.19 -4.34
C LEU A 84 -5.39 12.17 -5.46
N MET A 85 -5.80 10.91 -5.25
CA MET A 85 -5.74 9.87 -6.29
C MET A 85 -6.54 10.28 -7.53
N ARG A 86 -7.73 10.78 -7.34
CA ARG A 86 -8.61 11.27 -8.39
C ARG A 86 -7.96 12.41 -9.19
N MET A 87 -7.38 13.39 -8.50
CA MET A 87 -6.66 14.49 -9.16
C MET A 87 -5.45 14.01 -9.94
N LYS A 88 -4.66 13.11 -9.34
CA LYS A 88 -3.45 12.56 -9.97
C LYS A 88 -3.75 11.80 -11.26
N GLU A 89 -4.82 11.01 -11.26
CA GLU A 89 -5.24 10.21 -12.42
C GLU A 89 -6.18 10.98 -13.37
N GLY A 90 -6.41 12.27 -13.12
CA GLY A 90 -7.22 13.14 -13.98
C GLY A 90 -8.71 12.83 -14.01
N TYR A 91 -9.23 12.19 -12.97
CA TYR A 91 -10.66 11.88 -12.85
C TYR A 91 -11.49 13.13 -12.53
N ARG A 92 -12.53 13.37 -13.33
CA ARG A 92 -13.51 14.43 -13.20
C ARG A 92 -14.91 13.86 -13.07
N PRO A 93 -15.87 14.59 -12.47
CA PRO A 93 -17.26 14.16 -12.45
C PRO A 93 -17.78 13.89 -13.85
N LEU A 94 -18.62 12.86 -14.01
CA LEU A 94 -19.36 12.61 -15.24
C LEU A 94 -20.23 13.83 -15.57
N GLY A 95 -20.28 14.19 -16.84
CA GLY A 95 -21.12 15.30 -17.32
C GLY A 95 -21.96 14.88 -18.54
N GLY A 96 -22.97 15.70 -18.84
CA GLY A 96 -23.77 15.57 -20.05
C GLY A 96 -24.41 14.19 -20.24
N GLU A 97 -24.32 13.67 -21.46
CA GLU A 97 -24.94 12.40 -21.87
C GLU A 97 -24.36 11.18 -21.15
N GLU A 98 -23.05 11.19 -20.86
CA GLU A 98 -22.36 10.10 -20.15
C GLU A 98 -22.99 9.91 -18.76
N ARG A 99 -23.29 11.01 -18.06
CA ARG A 99 -23.93 10.97 -16.76
C ARG A 99 -25.33 10.40 -16.83
N ILE A 100 -26.14 10.89 -17.76
CA ILE A 100 -27.52 10.42 -17.97
C ILE A 100 -27.54 8.93 -18.28
N ARG A 101 -26.63 8.48 -19.16
CA ARG A 101 -26.46 7.06 -19.52
C ARG A 101 -26.17 6.21 -18.29
N VAL A 102 -25.17 6.57 -17.51
CA VAL A 102 -24.74 5.79 -16.33
C VAL A 102 -25.81 5.81 -15.22
N GLU A 103 -26.44 6.95 -14.96
CA GLU A 103 -27.53 7.05 -13.97
C GLU A 103 -28.74 6.18 -14.36
N ARG A 104 -29.08 6.13 -15.66
CA ARG A 104 -30.12 5.23 -16.17
C ARG A 104 -29.75 3.77 -15.91
N LEU A 105 -28.53 3.34 -16.25
CA LEU A 105 -28.07 1.96 -16.06
C LEU A 105 -28.08 1.58 -14.59
N LEU A 106 -27.66 2.46 -13.69
CA LEU A 106 -27.73 2.23 -12.24
C LEU A 106 -29.18 2.04 -11.76
N SER A 107 -30.10 2.85 -12.25
CA SER A 107 -31.53 2.70 -11.94
C SER A 107 -32.10 1.39 -12.44
N GLU A 108 -31.77 0.97 -13.67
CA GLU A 108 -32.20 -0.31 -14.26
C GLU A 108 -31.68 -1.51 -13.45
N MET A 109 -30.48 -1.40 -12.87
CA MET A 109 -29.89 -2.44 -12.00
C MET A 109 -30.45 -2.43 -10.56
N GLY A 110 -31.32 -1.48 -10.21
CA GLY A 110 -31.84 -1.32 -8.83
C GLY A 110 -30.74 -0.96 -7.81
N MET A 111 -29.66 -0.32 -8.28
CA MET A 111 -28.55 0.10 -7.42
C MET A 111 -28.80 1.49 -6.87
N GLU A 112 -29.65 1.61 -5.84
CA GLU A 112 -30.03 2.88 -5.19
C GLU A 112 -28.91 3.51 -4.32
N ARG A 113 -27.75 2.88 -4.23
CA ARG A 113 -26.62 3.41 -3.46
C ARG A 113 -26.11 4.70 -4.10
N LYS A 114 -25.89 5.73 -3.27
CA LYS A 114 -25.18 6.94 -3.71
C LYS A 114 -23.75 6.61 -4.08
N LEU A 115 -23.51 6.38 -5.37
CA LEU A 115 -22.18 6.14 -5.93
C LEU A 115 -21.66 7.46 -6.53
N ASN A 116 -20.43 7.78 -6.25
CA ASN A 116 -19.71 8.86 -6.90
C ASN A 116 -19.00 8.30 -8.13
N ILE A 117 -19.49 8.61 -9.33
CA ILE A 117 -18.88 8.12 -10.55
C ILE A 117 -18.12 9.25 -11.24
N TYR A 118 -16.89 8.96 -11.59
CA TYR A 118 -15.96 9.87 -12.23
C TYR A 118 -15.45 9.28 -13.52
N CYS A 119 -15.02 10.14 -14.45
CA CYS A 119 -14.35 9.69 -15.67
C CYS A 119 -13.01 10.41 -15.87
N ASN A 120 -12.09 9.76 -16.58
CA ASN A 120 -10.88 10.38 -17.09
C ASN A 120 -10.82 10.28 -18.62
N ARG A 121 -9.78 10.83 -19.24
CA ARG A 121 -9.59 10.84 -20.69
C ARG A 121 -8.78 9.65 -21.22
N ASP A 122 -8.51 8.66 -20.40
CA ASP A 122 -7.75 7.48 -20.83
C ASP A 122 -8.55 6.70 -21.88
N ALA A 123 -7.92 6.43 -23.03
CA ALA A 123 -8.53 5.70 -24.12
C ALA A 123 -8.60 4.17 -23.88
N ARG A 124 -7.93 3.66 -22.85
CA ARG A 124 -8.03 2.24 -22.47
C ARG A 124 -9.41 1.94 -21.91
N THR A 125 -9.90 0.73 -22.13
CA THR A 125 -11.15 0.23 -21.55
C THR A 125 -10.87 -0.28 -20.14
N ASN A 126 -11.16 0.54 -19.11
CA ASN A 126 -10.93 0.17 -17.73
C ASN A 126 -11.92 0.86 -16.79
N ALA A 127 -12.15 0.23 -15.64
CA ALA A 127 -12.85 0.81 -14.51
C ALA A 127 -12.05 0.54 -13.23
N VAL A 128 -12.25 1.31 -12.20
CA VAL A 128 -11.56 1.16 -10.92
C VAL A 128 -12.42 1.67 -9.78
N THR A 129 -12.47 0.91 -8.70
CA THR A 129 -13.05 1.35 -7.43
C THR A 129 -11.98 1.98 -6.54
N PHE A 130 -12.24 3.18 -6.02
CA PHE A 130 -11.41 3.81 -5.02
C PHE A 130 -12.25 4.45 -3.91
N GLY A 131 -11.92 4.11 -2.67
CA GLY A 131 -12.72 4.50 -1.50
C GLY A 131 -13.97 3.65 -1.32
N PHE A 132 -14.89 4.17 -0.53
CA PHE A 132 -16.07 3.41 -0.08
C PHE A 132 -17.28 3.54 -1.01
N HIS A 133 -17.30 4.54 -1.88
CA HIS A 133 -18.47 4.87 -2.71
C HIS A 133 -18.07 5.47 -4.06
N THR A 134 -16.85 5.26 -4.53
CA THR A 134 -16.33 5.94 -5.71
C THR A 134 -15.87 4.95 -6.77
N ILE A 135 -16.36 5.14 -7.98
CA ILE A 135 -15.97 4.40 -9.18
C ILE A 135 -15.40 5.37 -10.19
N GLY A 136 -14.25 5.04 -10.76
CA GLY A 136 -13.65 5.73 -11.89
C GLY A 136 -13.82 4.91 -13.16
N LEU A 137 -14.39 5.52 -14.18
CA LEU A 137 -14.50 4.94 -15.53
C LEU A 137 -13.53 5.66 -16.45
N THR A 138 -12.90 4.93 -17.35
CA THR A 138 -12.07 5.55 -18.38
C THR A 138 -12.94 6.04 -19.55
N GLY A 139 -12.46 7.05 -20.28
CA GLY A 139 -13.14 7.51 -21.49
C GLY A 139 -13.27 6.40 -22.53
N GLY A 140 -12.28 5.51 -22.62
CA GLY A 140 -12.33 4.38 -23.53
C GLY A 140 -13.53 3.47 -23.30
N ILE A 141 -13.80 3.08 -22.03
CA ILE A 141 -14.95 2.20 -21.74
C ILE A 141 -16.30 2.89 -21.98
N LEU A 142 -16.38 4.18 -21.65
CA LEU A 142 -17.62 4.96 -21.89
C LEU A 142 -17.97 5.09 -23.36
N GLN A 143 -16.95 5.12 -24.25
CA GLN A 143 -17.12 5.26 -25.69
C GLN A 143 -17.34 3.93 -26.43
N THR A 144 -16.73 2.85 -25.95
CA THR A 144 -16.69 1.58 -26.70
C THR A 144 -17.64 0.52 -26.15
N ALA A 145 -17.97 0.55 -24.85
CA ALA A 145 -18.80 -0.47 -24.24
C ALA A 145 -20.30 -0.26 -24.58
N SER A 146 -20.98 -1.36 -24.88
CA SER A 146 -22.45 -1.42 -24.92
C SER A 146 -23.05 -1.17 -23.52
N ASP A 147 -24.36 -0.96 -23.45
CA ASP A 147 -25.03 -0.74 -22.16
C ASP A 147 -24.95 -1.99 -21.27
N GLU A 148 -25.06 -3.19 -21.83
CA GLU A 148 -24.90 -4.47 -21.13
C GLU A 148 -23.48 -4.67 -20.60
N GLU A 149 -22.47 -4.40 -21.41
CA GLU A 149 -21.07 -4.48 -20.96
C GLU A 149 -20.79 -3.47 -19.85
N LEU A 150 -21.30 -2.24 -19.98
CA LEU A 150 -21.12 -1.21 -18.96
C LEU A 150 -21.84 -1.54 -17.66
N LYS A 151 -23.05 -2.15 -17.71
CA LYS A 151 -23.74 -2.71 -16.53
C LYS A 151 -22.89 -3.78 -15.85
N GLY A 152 -22.35 -4.72 -16.62
CA GLY A 152 -21.48 -5.77 -16.10
C GLY A 152 -20.26 -5.19 -15.37
N VAL A 153 -19.58 -4.22 -15.97
CA VAL A 153 -18.43 -3.56 -15.38
C VAL A 153 -18.79 -2.76 -14.12
N ILE A 154 -19.85 -1.97 -14.17
CA ILE A 154 -20.29 -1.19 -12.98
C ILE A 154 -20.69 -2.15 -11.86
N SER A 155 -21.41 -3.23 -12.15
CA SER A 155 -21.80 -4.24 -11.16
C SER A 155 -20.58 -4.91 -10.53
N HIS A 156 -19.54 -5.21 -11.31
CA HIS A 156 -18.28 -5.72 -10.81
C HIS A 156 -17.62 -4.74 -9.82
N GLU A 157 -17.50 -3.46 -10.18
CA GLU A 157 -16.93 -2.41 -9.32
C GLU A 157 -17.77 -2.20 -8.04
N VAL A 158 -19.10 -2.25 -8.15
CA VAL A 158 -20.00 -2.23 -6.98
C VAL A 158 -19.79 -3.45 -6.09
N GLY A 159 -19.42 -4.58 -6.66
CA GLY A 159 -18.99 -5.77 -5.94
C GLY A 159 -17.82 -5.46 -4.99
N HIS A 160 -16.78 -4.78 -5.46
CA HIS A 160 -15.64 -4.36 -4.63
C HIS A 160 -16.06 -3.42 -3.49
N ILE A 161 -16.96 -2.46 -3.77
CA ILE A 161 -17.52 -1.56 -2.75
C ILE A 161 -18.31 -2.35 -1.71
N SER A 162 -19.18 -3.26 -2.15
CA SER A 162 -20.06 -4.04 -1.28
C SER A 162 -19.31 -4.98 -0.34
N HIS A 163 -18.12 -5.42 -0.75
CA HIS A 163 -17.28 -6.31 0.03
C HIS A 163 -16.15 -5.60 0.79
N TYR A 164 -16.08 -4.27 0.74
CA TYR A 164 -15.04 -3.46 1.37
C TYR A 164 -13.62 -3.85 0.95
N ASP A 165 -13.43 -4.27 -0.31
CA ASP A 165 -12.13 -4.72 -0.82
C ASP A 165 -11.08 -3.61 -0.77
N PHE A 166 -11.51 -2.35 -0.92
CA PHE A 166 -10.66 -1.17 -0.76
C PHE A 166 -9.96 -1.13 0.61
N VAL A 167 -10.64 -1.50 1.70
CA VAL A 167 -10.04 -1.50 3.05
C VAL A 167 -8.87 -2.49 3.11
N TYR A 168 -9.08 -3.71 2.62
CA TYR A 168 -8.03 -4.72 2.60
C TYR A 168 -6.85 -4.32 1.73
N GLN A 169 -7.10 -3.80 0.54
CA GLN A 169 -6.07 -3.33 -0.36
C GLN A 169 -5.26 -2.18 0.25
N VAL A 170 -5.94 -1.19 0.85
CA VAL A 170 -5.27 -0.06 1.52
C VAL A 170 -4.43 -0.52 2.69
N LEU A 171 -4.95 -1.37 3.57
CA LEU A 171 -4.19 -1.89 4.71
C LEU A 171 -2.94 -2.64 4.25
N LEU A 172 -3.11 -3.57 3.31
CA LEU A 172 -2.02 -4.37 2.78
C LEU A 172 -0.95 -3.50 2.10
N PHE A 173 -1.37 -2.65 1.18
CA PHE A 173 -0.49 -1.78 0.40
C PHE A 173 0.21 -0.74 1.28
N SER A 174 -0.51 -0.13 2.22
CA SER A 174 0.06 0.87 3.14
C SER A 174 1.16 0.27 4.01
N MET A 175 0.91 -0.90 4.59
CA MET A 175 1.91 -1.57 5.42
C MET A 175 3.12 -2.00 4.60
N GLN A 176 2.92 -2.59 3.43
CA GLN A 176 4.01 -3.00 2.53
C GLN A 176 4.85 -1.81 2.06
N SER A 177 4.20 -0.72 1.64
CA SER A 177 4.88 0.48 1.16
C SER A 177 5.74 1.12 2.25
N LEU A 178 5.22 1.20 3.48
CA LEU A 178 5.96 1.76 4.61
C LEU A 178 7.12 0.83 5.01
N GLY A 179 6.87 -0.47 5.16
CA GLY A 179 7.90 -1.45 5.50
C GLY A 179 9.03 -1.52 4.47
N TYR A 180 8.69 -1.43 3.18
CA TYR A 180 9.67 -1.35 2.10
C TYR A 180 10.61 -0.14 2.25
N ARG A 181 10.05 1.04 2.53
CA ARG A 181 10.84 2.26 2.75
C ARG A 181 11.72 2.13 3.98
N CYS A 182 11.21 1.53 5.06
CA CYS A 182 11.97 1.26 6.27
C CYS A 182 13.09 0.26 6.02
N LEU A 183 12.84 -0.85 5.29
CA LEU A 183 13.87 -1.79 4.90
C LEU A 183 14.96 -1.11 4.08
N TYR A 184 14.58 -0.30 3.08
CA TYR A 184 15.55 0.45 2.28
C TYR A 184 16.38 1.40 3.16
N GLY A 185 15.75 2.13 4.08
CA GLY A 185 16.42 3.03 5.02
C GLY A 185 17.39 2.31 5.97
N LEU A 186 17.01 1.12 6.48
CA LEU A 186 17.88 0.27 7.30
C LEU A 186 19.20 -0.07 6.61
N PHE A 187 19.18 -0.21 5.28
CA PHE A 187 20.39 -0.49 4.51
C PHE A 187 21.08 0.77 4.00
N LEU A 188 20.32 1.81 3.65
CA LEU A 188 20.86 3.06 3.12
C LEU A 188 21.66 3.84 4.17
N ILE A 189 21.12 4.01 5.40
CA ILE A 189 21.77 4.81 6.44
C ILE A 189 23.16 4.26 6.80
N PRO A 190 23.31 2.97 7.16
CA PRO A 190 24.62 2.40 7.38
C PRO A 190 25.53 2.44 6.13
N ALA A 191 24.96 2.23 4.93
CA ALA A 191 25.73 2.28 3.70
C ALA A 191 26.33 3.67 3.44
N LEU A 192 25.58 4.74 3.71
CA LEU A 192 26.10 6.12 3.61
C LEU A 192 27.19 6.37 4.64
N PHE A 193 26.99 5.94 5.89
CA PHE A 193 27.97 6.11 6.96
C PHE A 193 29.26 5.36 6.64
N PHE A 194 29.18 4.05 6.32
CA PHE A 194 30.35 3.25 5.97
C PHE A 194 30.96 3.67 4.64
N GLY A 195 30.18 4.17 3.70
CA GLY A 195 30.68 4.71 2.44
C GLY A 195 31.56 5.95 2.64
N LEU A 196 31.12 6.88 3.49
CA LEU A 196 31.90 8.07 3.87
C LEU A 196 33.17 7.68 4.61
N ALA A 197 33.07 6.85 5.65
CA ALA A 197 34.21 6.37 6.40
C ALA A 197 35.17 5.53 5.54
N GLY A 198 34.64 4.67 4.68
CA GLY A 198 35.41 3.83 3.76
C GLY A 198 36.18 4.65 2.75
N ASN A 199 35.62 5.72 2.19
CA ASN A 199 36.32 6.62 1.27
C ASN A 199 37.46 7.35 1.98
N LEU A 200 37.28 7.75 3.24
CA LEU A 200 38.36 8.35 4.04
C LEU A 200 39.51 7.36 4.28
N VAL A 201 39.18 6.12 4.65
CA VAL A 201 40.17 5.04 4.87
C VAL A 201 40.91 4.71 3.58
N ILE A 202 40.21 4.61 2.42
CA ILE A 202 40.85 4.35 1.13
C ILE A 202 41.80 5.48 0.74
N ALA A 203 41.45 6.73 1.08
CA ALA A 203 42.33 7.89 0.80
C ALA A 203 43.68 7.79 1.58
N VAL A 204 43.65 7.21 2.81
CA VAL A 204 44.84 7.06 3.64
C VAL A 204 45.54 5.71 3.36
N VAL A 205 44.82 4.65 3.13
CA VAL A 205 45.33 3.28 2.90
C VAL A 205 44.69 2.67 1.66
N PRO A 206 45.20 2.94 0.45
CA PRO A 206 44.60 2.46 -0.80
C PRO A 206 44.47 0.94 -0.91
N ALA A 207 45.34 0.18 -0.23
CA ALA A 207 45.35 -1.27 -0.26
C ALA A 207 44.05 -1.92 0.29
N VAL A 208 43.28 -1.21 1.15
CA VAL A 208 42.02 -1.71 1.70
C VAL A 208 40.80 -1.55 0.76
N ARG A 209 41.02 -0.93 -0.40
CA ARG A 209 39.93 -0.64 -1.35
C ARG A 209 39.10 -1.88 -1.71
N PHE A 210 39.77 -3.02 -1.96
CA PHE A 210 39.08 -4.27 -2.29
C PHE A 210 38.16 -4.77 -1.17
N ALA A 211 38.60 -4.67 0.09
CA ALA A 211 37.82 -5.07 1.24
C ALA A 211 36.59 -4.15 1.41
N VAL A 212 36.75 -2.82 1.32
CA VAL A 212 35.64 -1.86 1.46
C VAL A 212 34.61 -2.06 0.36
N VAL A 213 35.04 -2.19 -0.90
CA VAL A 213 34.14 -2.43 -2.04
C VAL A 213 33.46 -3.80 -1.92
N GLY A 214 34.18 -4.83 -1.47
CA GLY A 214 33.64 -6.16 -1.23
C GLY A 214 32.53 -6.13 -0.16
N MET A 215 32.76 -5.47 0.96
CA MET A 215 31.76 -5.30 2.02
C MET A 215 30.53 -4.53 1.54
N ALA A 216 30.71 -3.47 0.78
CA ALA A 216 29.60 -2.72 0.21
C ALA A 216 28.75 -3.57 -0.75
N ARG A 217 29.37 -4.39 -1.59
CA ARG A 217 28.68 -5.34 -2.47
C ARG A 217 27.91 -6.39 -1.69
N LEU A 218 28.52 -6.97 -0.64
CA LEU A 218 27.88 -7.95 0.22
C LEU A 218 26.66 -7.34 0.93
N TRP A 219 26.79 -6.13 1.45
CA TRP A 219 25.70 -5.37 2.10
C TRP A 219 24.50 -5.20 1.18
N TRP A 220 24.72 -4.71 -0.05
CA TRP A 220 23.67 -4.56 -1.04
C TRP A 220 23.09 -5.88 -1.55
N SER A 221 23.90 -6.96 -1.59
CA SER A 221 23.39 -8.29 -1.92
C SER A 221 22.49 -8.84 -0.83
N LEU A 222 22.82 -8.60 0.43
CA LEU A 222 21.96 -8.95 1.57
C LEU A 222 20.63 -8.18 1.54
N TYR A 223 20.67 -6.87 1.24
CA TYR A 223 19.45 -6.09 1.02
C TYR A 223 18.57 -6.70 -0.06
N LYS A 224 19.15 -7.00 -1.23
CA LYS A 224 18.40 -7.60 -2.35
C LYS A 224 17.79 -8.94 -1.96
N LEU A 225 18.55 -9.80 -1.29
CA LEU A 225 18.06 -11.09 -0.82
C LEU A 225 16.87 -10.93 0.13
N LEU A 226 16.99 -10.12 1.15
CA LEU A 226 15.90 -9.85 2.11
C LEU A 226 14.70 -9.21 1.43
N HIS A 227 14.93 -8.24 0.57
CA HIS A 227 13.87 -7.60 -0.20
C HIS A 227 13.11 -8.63 -1.04
N HIS A 228 13.77 -9.43 -1.85
CA HIS A 228 13.11 -10.42 -2.71
C HIS A 228 12.39 -11.50 -1.90
N THR A 229 12.96 -11.95 -0.78
CA THR A 229 12.32 -12.95 0.07
C THR A 229 11.06 -12.39 0.76
N ILE A 230 11.19 -11.26 1.44
CA ILE A 230 10.09 -10.66 2.20
C ILE A 230 8.95 -10.24 1.26
N TYR A 231 9.27 -9.52 0.20
CA TYR A 231 8.26 -8.99 -0.71
C TYR A 231 7.78 -10.03 -1.72
N GLY A 232 8.57 -11.07 -2.02
CA GLY A 232 8.12 -12.22 -2.79
C GLY A 232 6.95 -12.93 -2.10
N ILE A 233 7.07 -13.21 -0.80
CA ILE A 233 5.98 -13.80 -0.01
C ILE A 233 4.79 -12.83 0.09
N SER A 234 5.05 -11.55 0.34
CA SER A 234 4.01 -10.52 0.37
C SER A 234 3.25 -10.41 -0.96
N ARG A 235 3.95 -10.54 -2.09
CA ARG A 235 3.34 -10.55 -3.43
C ARG A 235 2.44 -11.76 -3.65
N ILE A 236 2.84 -12.93 -3.17
CA ILE A 236 1.99 -14.13 -3.18
C ILE A 236 0.71 -13.88 -2.39
N ALA A 237 0.81 -13.24 -1.22
CA ALA A 237 -0.34 -12.88 -0.41
C ALA A 237 -1.28 -11.95 -1.16
N GLU A 238 -0.76 -10.86 -1.73
CA GLU A 238 -1.50 -9.87 -2.51
C GLU A 238 -2.25 -10.50 -3.68
N VAL A 239 -1.55 -11.29 -4.51
CA VAL A 239 -2.16 -11.95 -5.67
C VAL A 239 -3.28 -12.90 -5.27
N ASN A 240 -3.12 -13.68 -4.19
CA ASN A 240 -4.16 -14.59 -3.75
C ASN A 240 -5.38 -13.87 -3.16
N ILE A 241 -5.17 -12.76 -2.45
CA ILE A 241 -6.25 -11.94 -1.88
C ILE A 241 -7.03 -11.28 -3.02
N ASN A 242 -6.33 -10.63 -3.96
CA ASN A 242 -6.94 -9.96 -5.11
C ASN A 242 -7.71 -10.95 -5.99
N LYS A 243 -7.12 -12.09 -6.36
CA LYS A 243 -7.78 -13.09 -7.18
C LYS A 243 -9.10 -13.59 -6.58
N TYR A 244 -9.19 -13.68 -5.26
CA TYR A 244 -10.45 -14.04 -4.61
C TYR A 244 -11.47 -12.90 -4.59
N ALA A 245 -11.01 -11.66 -4.44
CA ALA A 245 -11.87 -10.48 -4.55
C ALA A 245 -12.49 -10.43 -5.96
N GLU A 246 -11.68 -10.59 -7.02
CA GLU A 246 -12.15 -10.66 -8.41
C GLU A 246 -13.23 -11.72 -8.61
N TYR A 247 -13.00 -12.98 -8.20
CA TYR A 247 -14.03 -14.03 -8.31
C TYR A 247 -15.34 -13.69 -7.62
N ARG A 248 -15.28 -12.97 -6.52
CA ARG A 248 -16.45 -12.56 -5.78
C ARG A 248 -17.20 -11.45 -6.49
N CYS A 249 -16.47 -10.50 -7.08
CA CYS A 249 -17.04 -9.40 -7.84
C CYS A 249 -17.63 -9.87 -9.17
N ASP A 250 -16.98 -10.83 -9.85
CA ASP A 250 -17.55 -11.48 -11.04
C ASP A 250 -18.87 -12.17 -10.70
N THR A 251 -18.94 -12.89 -9.57
CA THR A 251 -20.19 -13.53 -9.12
C THR A 251 -21.28 -12.49 -8.80
N TYR A 252 -20.88 -11.33 -8.28
CA TYR A 252 -21.77 -10.22 -8.01
C TYR A 252 -22.29 -9.61 -9.33
N ALA A 253 -21.40 -9.38 -10.30
CA ALA A 253 -21.76 -8.86 -11.60
C ALA A 253 -22.77 -9.76 -12.35
N VAL A 254 -22.54 -11.08 -12.37
CA VAL A 254 -23.49 -12.05 -12.97
C VAL A 254 -24.87 -12.02 -12.30
N ARG A 255 -24.95 -11.64 -11.03
CA ARG A 255 -26.22 -11.61 -10.29
C ARG A 255 -27.00 -10.32 -10.47
N TYR A 256 -26.35 -9.21 -10.69
CA TYR A 256 -26.93 -7.86 -10.66
C TYR A 256 -26.70 -7.04 -11.93
N GLY A 257 -25.81 -7.45 -12.83
CA GLY A 257 -25.56 -6.85 -14.15
C GLY A 257 -26.36 -7.58 -15.21
#